data_cc08261daabb2b055185cc21b444da26
#
_entry.id   cc08261daabb2b055185cc21b444da26
#
_cell.length_a   1.000
_cell.length_b   1.000
_cell.length_c   1.000
_cell.angle_alpha   90.00
_cell.angle_beta   90.00
_cell.angle_gamma   90.00
#
_symmetry.space_group_name_H-M   'P 1'
#
loop_
_entity.id
_entity.type
_entity.pdbx_description
1 polymer ?
#
loop_
_entity_poly.entity_id
_entity_poly.type
_entity_poly.pdbx_seq_one_letter_code
_entity_poly.pdbx_strand_id
1 'polypeptide(L)'
;MKKNLLVVDDSALMRRIICDIINSDQNFQATDYCRDGLEAYEKLKTKSYDGVVLDVNMPRMGGLQLLERLQKEHIKAKVVMVSTLTTKDADVTILAMERGAIDFVTKPHHRSKRRRF
;
A
#
# COMPACT_ATOMS: atom_id res chain seq x y z
N MET A 1 22.16 2.37 -0.94
CA MET A 1 21.09 3.16 -1.54
C MET A 1 19.72 2.68 -1.11
N LYS A 2 18.86 3.59 -0.71
CA LYS A 2 17.54 3.21 -0.23
C LYS A 2 16.59 2.93 -1.38
N LYS A 3 15.69 1.97 -1.17
CA LYS A 3 14.63 1.68 -2.12
C LYS A 3 13.48 2.64 -1.90
N ASN A 4 12.90 3.10 -3.02
CA ASN A 4 11.85 4.12 -3.01
C ASN A 4 10.46 3.47 -3.01
N LEU A 5 9.66 3.80 -2.01
CA LEU A 5 8.32 3.23 -1.87
C LEU A 5 7.26 4.30 -1.99
N LEU A 6 6.15 3.92 -2.60
CA LEU A 6 4.94 4.75 -2.66
C LEU A 6 3.95 4.21 -1.62
N VAL A 7 3.39 5.09 -0.80
CA VAL A 7 2.42 4.71 0.23
C VAL A 7 1.05 5.24 -0.18
N VAL A 8 0.06 4.35 -0.28
CA VAL A 8 -1.29 4.70 -0.73
C VAL A 8 -2.29 4.31 0.35
N ASP A 9 -2.89 5.30 1.00
CA ASP A 9 -3.87 5.07 2.07
C ASP A 9 -4.69 6.36 2.21
N ASP A 10 -6.00 6.24 2.38
CA ASP A 10 -6.86 7.42 2.48
C ASP A 10 -6.81 8.08 3.86
N SER A 11 -6.27 7.40 4.85
CA SER A 11 -6.13 7.95 6.20
C SER A 11 -4.81 8.68 6.34
N ALA A 12 -4.86 9.98 6.62
CA ALA A 12 -3.65 10.77 6.82
C ALA A 12 -2.81 10.23 7.98
N LEU A 13 -3.48 9.80 9.05
CA LEU A 13 -2.79 9.24 10.20
C LEU A 13 -2.08 7.95 9.83
N MET A 14 -2.77 7.05 9.13
CA MET A 14 -2.19 5.77 8.76
C MET A 14 -1.03 5.97 7.77
N ARG A 15 -1.18 6.89 6.81
CA ARG A 15 -0.08 7.21 5.90
C ARG A 15 1.16 7.62 6.67
N ARG A 16 0.97 8.47 7.69
CA ARG A 16 2.09 8.94 8.49
C ARG A 16 2.74 7.80 9.25
N ILE A 17 1.94 6.93 9.85
CA ILE A 17 2.45 5.80 10.62
C ILE A 17 3.27 4.88 9.70
N ILE A 18 2.71 4.55 8.55
CA ILE A 18 3.39 3.67 7.60
C ILE A 18 4.67 4.32 7.08
N CYS A 19 4.62 5.59 6.71
CA CYS A 19 5.80 6.30 6.24
C CYS A 19 6.89 6.34 7.32
N ASP A 20 6.51 6.57 8.57
CA ASP A 20 7.48 6.61 9.66
C ASP A 20 8.14 5.24 9.86
N ILE A 21 7.36 4.17 9.77
CA ILE A 21 7.90 2.81 9.87
C ILE A 21 8.89 2.55 8.74
N ILE A 22 8.51 2.89 7.52
CA ILE A 22 9.37 2.68 6.35
C ILE A 22 10.66 3.50 6.49
N ASN A 23 10.51 4.76 6.86
CA ASN A 23 11.67 5.65 6.95
C ASN A 23 12.60 5.33 8.11
N SER A 24 12.14 4.53 9.07
CA SER A 24 13.01 4.10 10.17
C SER A 24 13.96 2.98 9.75
N ASP A 25 13.71 2.36 8.60
CA ASP A 25 14.56 1.29 8.08
C ASP A 25 15.61 1.90 7.16
N GLN A 26 16.87 1.50 7.33
CA GLN A 26 17.94 2.09 6.53
C GLN A 26 17.93 1.66 5.07
N ASN A 27 17.13 0.66 4.72
CA ASN A 27 17.09 0.15 3.34
C ASN A 27 15.96 0.73 2.51
N PHE A 28 15.02 1.45 3.14
CA PHE A 28 13.81 1.94 2.47
C PHE A 28 13.52 3.39 2.80
N GLN A 29 12.79 4.04 1.91
CA GLN A 29 12.26 5.36 2.18
C GLN A 29 10.93 5.54 1.46
N ALA A 30 9.99 6.20 2.12
CA ALA A 30 8.71 6.56 1.53
C ALA A 30 8.91 7.87 0.79
N THR A 31 9.03 7.81 -0.53
CA THR A 31 9.34 9.00 -1.33
C THR A 31 8.11 9.76 -1.76
N ASP A 32 6.98 9.09 -1.89
CA ASP A 32 5.72 9.70 -2.26
C ASP A 32 4.58 9.04 -1.51
N TYR A 33 3.44 9.72 -1.44
CA TYR A 33 2.22 9.11 -0.90
C TYR A 33 1.01 9.58 -1.68
N CYS A 34 -0.07 8.80 -1.62
CA CYS A 34 -1.33 9.10 -2.29
C CYS A 34 -2.49 8.81 -1.36
N ARG A 35 -3.63 9.46 -1.60
CA ARG A 35 -4.81 9.32 -0.77
C ARG A 35 -5.80 8.28 -1.27
N ASP A 36 -5.67 7.85 -2.51
CA ASP A 36 -6.58 6.85 -3.09
C ASP A 36 -5.94 6.21 -4.30
N GLY A 37 -6.65 5.22 -4.85
CA GLY A 37 -6.14 4.45 -5.99
C GLY A 37 -6.02 5.26 -7.25
N LEU A 38 -6.86 6.26 -7.44
CA LEU A 38 -6.80 7.07 -8.65
C LEU A 38 -5.52 7.92 -8.67
N GLU A 39 -5.18 8.54 -7.55
CA GLU A 39 -3.92 9.27 -7.45
C GLU A 39 -2.73 8.35 -7.70
N ALA A 40 -2.79 7.14 -7.11
CA ALA A 40 -1.71 6.17 -7.28
C ALA A 40 -1.59 5.73 -8.74
N TYR A 41 -2.71 5.50 -9.39
CA TYR A 41 -2.73 5.13 -10.79
C TYR A 41 -2.03 6.20 -11.64
N GLU A 42 -2.38 7.47 -11.42
CA GLU A 42 -1.76 8.56 -12.17
C GLU A 42 -0.24 8.63 -11.94
N LYS A 43 0.18 8.43 -10.70
CA LYS A 43 1.63 8.43 -10.43
C LYS A 43 2.33 7.24 -11.08
N LEU A 44 1.73 6.07 -11.00
CA LEU A 44 2.36 4.86 -11.50
C LEU A 44 2.43 4.79 -13.02
N LYS A 45 1.62 5.59 -13.71
CA LYS A 45 1.72 5.69 -15.17
C LYS A 45 3.00 6.38 -15.61
N THR A 46 3.54 7.27 -14.80
CA THR A 46 4.66 8.10 -15.20
C THR A 46 5.91 7.92 -14.37
N LYS A 47 5.82 7.21 -13.27
CA LYS A 47 6.93 7.10 -12.32
C LYS A 47 7.05 5.66 -11.83
N SER A 48 8.27 5.21 -11.61
CA SER A 48 8.52 3.87 -11.08
C SER A 48 8.95 3.94 -9.63
N TYR A 49 8.52 2.94 -8.86
CA TYR A 49 8.92 2.79 -7.47
C TYR A 49 9.42 1.37 -7.26
N ASP A 50 10.27 1.20 -6.27
CA ASP A 50 10.74 -0.15 -5.91
C ASP A 50 9.63 -0.98 -5.28
N GLY A 51 8.64 -0.32 -4.67
CA GLY A 51 7.47 -1.00 -4.13
C GLY A 51 6.34 -0.03 -3.84
N VAL A 52 5.15 -0.58 -3.69
CA VAL A 52 3.94 0.18 -3.37
C VAL A 52 3.27 -0.47 -2.16
N VAL A 53 3.02 0.31 -1.12
CA VAL A 53 2.25 -0.13 0.04
C VAL A 53 0.84 0.40 -0.17
N LEU A 54 -0.12 -0.48 -0.35
CA LEU A 54 -1.44 -0.15 -0.86
C LEU A 54 -2.56 -0.59 0.07
N ASP A 55 -3.36 0.36 0.53
CA ASP A 55 -4.54 0.09 1.33
C ASP A 55 -5.63 -0.55 0.45
N VAL A 56 -6.44 -1.41 1.05
CA VAL A 56 -7.53 -2.07 0.34
C VAL A 56 -8.71 -1.13 0.12
N ASN A 57 -9.18 -0.48 1.19
CA ASN A 57 -10.40 0.32 1.15
C ASN A 57 -10.12 1.80 1.05
N MET A 58 -10.44 2.37 -0.09
CA MET A 58 -10.23 3.80 -0.34
C MET A 58 -11.35 4.32 -1.24
N PRO A 59 -11.68 5.62 -1.13
CA PRO A 59 -12.67 6.21 -2.03
C PRO A 59 -12.11 6.32 -3.45
N ARG A 60 -12.98 6.52 -4.39
CA ARG A 60 -12.72 6.70 -5.82
C ARG A 60 -12.16 5.45 -6.48
N MET A 61 -11.04 4.93 -6.04
CA MET A 61 -10.49 3.67 -6.54
C MET A 61 -9.83 2.97 -5.38
N GLY A 62 -10.36 1.80 -5.02
CA GLY A 62 -9.79 0.98 -3.95
C GLY A 62 -8.57 0.21 -4.41
N GLY A 63 -7.92 -0.45 -3.46
CA GLY A 63 -6.68 -1.17 -3.73
C GLY A 63 -6.84 -2.31 -4.71
N LEU A 64 -7.91 -3.10 -4.58
CA LEU A 64 -8.13 -4.21 -5.52
C LEU A 64 -8.41 -3.72 -6.93
N GLN A 65 -9.15 -2.61 -7.04
CA GLN A 65 -9.44 -2.01 -8.34
C GLN A 65 -8.16 -1.49 -8.99
N LEU A 66 -7.29 -0.89 -8.18
CA LEU A 66 -6.02 -0.40 -8.69
C LEU A 66 -5.15 -1.55 -9.20
N LEU A 67 -5.07 -2.65 -8.45
CA LEU A 67 -4.32 -3.82 -8.89
C LEU A 67 -4.83 -4.33 -10.23
N GLU A 68 -6.14 -4.43 -10.36
CA GLU A 68 -6.76 -4.89 -11.61
C GLU A 68 -6.39 -3.97 -12.76
N ARG A 69 -6.43 -2.66 -12.53
CA ARG A 69 -6.12 -1.67 -13.54
C ARG A 69 -4.67 -1.75 -13.98
N LEU A 70 -3.76 -1.88 -13.01
CA LEU A 70 -2.34 -2.00 -13.30
C LEU A 70 -2.05 -3.26 -14.12
N GLN A 71 -2.68 -4.36 -13.77
CA GLN A 71 -2.50 -5.62 -14.46
C GLN A 71 -3.02 -5.52 -15.89
N LYS A 72 -4.20 -4.95 -16.06
CA LYS A 72 -4.85 -4.80 -17.35
C LYS A 72 -4.05 -3.92 -18.31
N GLU A 73 -3.42 -2.88 -17.77
CA GLU A 73 -2.65 -1.94 -18.58
C GLU A 73 -1.16 -2.26 -18.61
N HIS A 74 -0.79 -3.40 -18.04
CA HIS A 74 0.60 -3.86 -18.04
C HIS A 74 1.57 -2.88 -17.38
N ILE A 75 1.08 -2.18 -16.37
CA ILE A 75 1.93 -1.30 -15.57
C ILE A 75 2.53 -2.14 -14.46
N LYS A 76 3.84 -2.27 -14.45
CA LYS A 76 4.52 -3.11 -13.48
C LYS A 76 4.73 -2.38 -12.15
N ALA A 77 4.34 -3.03 -11.07
CA ALA A 77 4.53 -2.49 -9.73
C ALA A 77 4.55 -3.64 -8.73
N LYS A 78 5.47 -3.59 -7.78
CA LYS A 78 5.53 -4.59 -6.71
C LYS A 78 4.67 -4.06 -5.57
N VAL A 79 3.52 -4.68 -5.37
CA VAL A 79 2.52 -4.17 -4.44
C VAL A 79 2.38 -5.07 -3.22
N VAL A 80 2.48 -4.46 -2.05
CA VAL A 80 2.13 -5.09 -0.78
C VAL A 80 0.81 -4.47 -0.33
N MET A 81 -0.22 -5.31 -0.18
CA MET A 81 -1.51 -4.83 0.30
C MET A 81 -1.52 -4.74 1.80
N VAL A 82 -2.17 -3.73 2.33
CA VAL A 82 -2.29 -3.52 3.76
C VAL A 82 -3.76 -3.35 4.11
N SER A 83 -4.21 -4.04 5.15
CA SER A 83 -5.62 -4.00 5.54
C SER A 83 -5.79 -4.09 7.04
N THR A 84 -6.92 -3.58 7.51
CA THR A 84 -7.34 -3.81 8.89
C THR A 84 -7.69 -5.29 9.02
N LEU A 85 -7.23 -5.92 10.08
CA LEU A 85 -7.49 -7.34 10.27
C LEU A 85 -8.96 -7.59 10.58
N THR A 86 -9.65 -8.36 9.72
CA THR A 86 -11.03 -8.79 9.96
C THR A 86 -11.18 -10.21 9.43
N THR A 87 -12.27 -10.86 9.85
CA THR A 87 -12.55 -12.21 9.38
C THR A 87 -12.91 -12.27 7.90
N LYS A 88 -13.25 -11.14 7.32
CA LYS A 88 -13.63 -11.08 5.90
C LYS A 88 -12.43 -10.96 4.97
N ASP A 89 -11.26 -10.80 5.54
CA ASP A 89 -10.08 -10.47 4.73
C ASP A 89 -9.51 -11.66 3.95
N ALA A 90 -9.96 -12.88 4.26
CA ALA A 90 -9.46 -14.06 3.54
C ALA A 90 -9.73 -13.98 2.04
N ASP A 91 -10.96 -13.63 1.66
CA ASP A 91 -11.33 -13.52 0.25
C ASP A 91 -10.60 -12.38 -0.44
N VAL A 92 -10.45 -11.27 0.27
CA VAL A 92 -9.74 -10.10 -0.24
C VAL A 92 -8.26 -10.44 -0.46
N THR A 93 -7.67 -11.18 0.47
CA THR A 93 -6.29 -11.61 0.36
C THR A 93 -6.07 -12.44 -0.90
N ILE A 94 -6.97 -13.42 -1.12
CA ILE A 94 -6.88 -14.28 -2.29
C ILE A 94 -6.97 -13.46 -3.57
N LEU A 95 -7.95 -12.56 -3.65
CA LEU A 95 -8.11 -11.70 -4.82
C LEU A 95 -6.88 -10.83 -5.07
N ALA A 96 -6.32 -10.28 -4.00
CA ALA A 96 -5.14 -9.42 -4.12
C ALA A 96 -3.97 -10.20 -4.71
N MET A 97 -3.75 -11.42 -4.21
CA MET A 97 -2.65 -12.23 -4.72
C MET A 97 -2.89 -12.65 -6.17
N GLU A 98 -4.14 -12.97 -6.52
CA GLU A 98 -4.49 -13.30 -7.90
C GLU A 98 -4.28 -12.13 -8.85
N ARG A 99 -4.46 -10.91 -8.34
CA ARG A 99 -4.30 -9.70 -9.14
C ARG A 99 -2.89 -9.15 -9.10
N GLY A 100 -1.95 -9.91 -8.57
CA GLY A 100 -0.54 -9.58 -8.69
C GLY A 100 0.12 -8.93 -7.49
N ALA A 101 -0.56 -8.81 -6.35
CA ALA A 101 0.10 -8.35 -5.14
C ALA A 101 1.14 -9.37 -4.71
N ILE A 102 2.28 -8.90 -4.22
CA ILE A 102 3.33 -9.82 -3.79
C ILE A 102 3.16 -10.24 -2.34
N ASP A 103 2.39 -9.49 -1.56
CA ASP A 103 2.14 -9.84 -0.17
C ASP A 103 0.91 -9.09 0.33
N PHE A 104 0.41 -9.52 1.48
CA PHE A 104 -0.77 -8.93 2.11
C PHE A 104 -0.54 -8.93 3.62
N VAL A 105 -0.51 -7.75 4.22
CA VAL A 105 -0.19 -7.63 5.65
C VAL A 105 -1.25 -6.82 6.38
N THR A 106 -1.29 -6.98 7.70
CA THR A 106 -2.20 -6.25 8.56
C THR A 106 -1.65 -4.85 8.84
N LYS A 107 -2.53 -3.85 8.84
CA LYS A 107 -2.13 -2.49 9.17
C LYS A 107 -1.57 -2.41 10.58
N PRO A 108 -0.57 -1.54 10.80
CA PRO A 108 -0.05 -1.34 12.16
C PRO A 108 -1.11 -0.73 13.06
N HIS A 109 -1.10 -1.13 14.32
CA HIS A 109 -2.02 -0.61 15.31
C HIS A 109 -1.40 0.52 16.09
N HIS A 110 -2.12 1.64 16.17
CA HIS A 110 -1.76 2.76 16.99
C HIS A 110 -1.44 2.36 18.39
N ARG A 111 -2.30 1.54 18.99
CA ARG A 111 -2.15 1.12 20.38
C ARG A 111 -0.91 0.33 20.64
N SER A 112 -0.53 -0.52 19.71
CA SER A 112 0.66 -1.33 19.85
C SER A 112 1.89 -0.48 20.02
N LYS A 113 1.97 0.60 19.33
CA LYS A 113 3.10 1.48 19.42
C LYS A 113 3.22 2.08 20.80
N ARG A 114 2.11 2.46 21.39
CA ARG A 114 2.16 3.07 22.69
C ARG A 114 2.54 2.13 23.79
N ARG A 115 2.25 0.88 23.63
CA ARG A 115 2.55 -0.09 24.65
C ARG A 115 3.97 -0.56 24.65
N ARG A 116 4.71 -0.07 23.72
CA ARG A 116 6.04 -0.45 23.60
C ARG A 116 6.91 0.25 24.47
N PHE A 117 6.56 0.84 25.25
CA PHE A 117 7.42 1.44 26.06
C PHE A 117 7.08 1.70 27.24
#